data_9567a91470e521c224c2109f6719b7a3
#
_entry.id   9567a91470e521c224c2109f6719b7a3
#
_cell.length_a   1.000
_cell.length_b   1.000
_cell.length_c   1.000
_cell.angle_alpha   90.00
_cell.angle_beta   90.00
_cell.angle_gamma   90.00
#
_symmetry.space_group_name_H-M   'P 1'
#
loop_
_entity.id
_entity.type
_entity.pdbx_description
1 polymer ?
#
loop_
_entity_poly.entity_id
_entity_poly.type
_entity_poly.pdbx_seq_one_letter_code
_entity_poly.pdbx_strand_id
1 'polypeptide(L)'
;MSFIIEFFKKLFGIGKKTPAPHVDPKPVPLVDNPSEPALITVSRVLLIIYNPIMDSATGEKLSDQSGWQDPDDLVVGFSADILQTSHGMARYEIAERIEVDQFPAKVDGFRYTPSLYLDALHGVTPPHQPEDVDYHAILNDFNIAERIRNNEIDEVWVFAFPHAGFYE
;
A
#
# COMPACT_ATOMS: atom_id res chain seq x y z
N MET A 1 -7.09 -3.65 -8.27
CA MET A 1 -6.02 -3.86 -9.25
C MET A 1 -5.44 -2.50 -9.63
N SER A 2 -4.12 -2.30 -9.39
CA SER A 2 -3.31 -1.20 -9.92
C SER A 2 -3.28 0.15 -9.20
N PHE A 3 -3.52 0.21 -7.91
CA PHE A 3 -3.36 1.46 -7.12
C PHE A 3 -1.89 1.90 -6.98
N ILE A 4 -0.98 0.95 -6.82
CA ILE A 4 0.45 1.21 -6.63
C ILE A 4 1.07 1.84 -7.89
N ILE A 5 0.70 1.39 -9.08
CA ILE A 5 1.24 1.89 -10.36
C ILE A 5 0.80 3.34 -10.64
N GLU A 6 -0.45 3.69 -10.34
CA GLU A 6 -0.95 5.08 -10.50
C GLU A 6 -0.31 6.03 -9.49
N PHE A 7 -0.03 5.58 -8.28
CA PHE A 7 0.67 6.33 -7.25
C PHE A 7 2.08 6.74 -7.71
N PHE A 8 2.87 5.80 -8.22
CA PHE A 8 4.22 6.08 -8.71
C PHE A 8 4.23 7.02 -9.91
N LYS A 9 3.28 6.91 -10.84
CA LYS A 9 3.17 7.83 -11.98
C LYS A 9 2.92 9.28 -11.56
N LYS A 10 2.12 9.50 -10.52
CA LYS A 10 1.80 10.84 -10.02
C LYS A 10 2.95 11.48 -9.24
N LEU A 11 3.72 10.66 -8.53
CA LEU A 11 4.81 11.09 -7.66
C LEU A 11 6.05 11.58 -8.42
N PHE A 12 6.37 10.95 -9.56
CA PHE A 12 7.58 11.26 -10.32
C PHE A 12 7.41 12.32 -11.40
N GLY A 13 6.27 13.02 -11.44
CA GLY A 13 6.09 14.21 -12.26
C GLY A 13 6.45 13.99 -13.73
N ILE A 14 6.09 12.84 -14.32
CA ILE A 14 6.31 12.62 -15.75
C ILE A 14 5.47 13.65 -16.49
N GLY A 15 6.16 14.69 -16.97
CA GLY A 15 5.60 15.86 -17.58
C GLY A 15 4.55 15.51 -18.63
N LYS A 16 3.49 16.33 -18.68
CA LYS A 16 2.51 16.32 -19.74
C LYS A 16 3.21 16.56 -21.09
N LYS A 17 3.73 15.49 -21.71
CA LYS A 17 3.94 15.51 -23.15
C LYS A 17 2.56 15.41 -23.79
N THR A 18 2.23 16.38 -24.63
CA THR A 18 1.07 16.32 -25.52
C THR A 18 1.08 14.94 -26.19
N PRO A 19 0.01 14.15 -26.05
CA PRO A 19 0.01 12.83 -26.67
C PRO A 19 0.09 13.00 -28.18
N ALA A 20 1.07 12.35 -28.79
CA ALA A 20 1.05 12.09 -30.22
C ALA A 20 -0.24 11.33 -30.57
N PRO A 21 -0.80 11.47 -31.78
CA PRO A 21 -2.02 10.76 -32.14
C PRO A 21 -1.82 9.27 -31.88
N HIS A 22 -2.67 8.72 -31.03
CA HIS A 22 -2.68 7.30 -30.66
C HIS A 22 -3.07 6.52 -31.91
N VAL A 23 -2.10 5.90 -32.55
CA VAL A 23 -2.36 4.85 -33.51
C VAL A 23 -2.50 3.58 -32.69
N ASP A 24 -3.71 3.06 -32.55
CA ASP A 24 -3.93 1.78 -31.91
C ASP A 24 -3.06 0.73 -32.62
N PRO A 25 -2.10 0.10 -31.91
CA PRO A 25 -1.38 -1.00 -32.52
C PRO A 25 -2.40 -2.08 -32.83
N LYS A 26 -2.45 -2.54 -34.10
CA LYS A 26 -3.24 -3.71 -34.44
C LYS A 26 -2.93 -4.80 -33.42
N PRO A 27 -3.93 -5.47 -32.84
CA PRO A 27 -3.69 -6.56 -31.92
C PRO A 27 -2.81 -7.58 -32.63
N VAL A 28 -1.59 -7.69 -32.17
CA VAL A 28 -0.70 -8.78 -32.59
C VAL A 28 -1.34 -10.05 -32.02
N PRO A 29 -1.68 -11.05 -32.84
CA PRO A 29 -2.17 -12.30 -32.31
C PRO A 29 -1.12 -12.82 -31.31
N LEU A 30 -1.53 -13.02 -30.06
CA LEU A 30 -0.72 -13.78 -29.10
C LEU A 30 -0.57 -15.19 -29.68
N VAL A 31 0.55 -15.42 -30.33
CA VAL A 31 0.95 -16.78 -30.73
C VAL A 31 1.43 -17.43 -29.43
N ASP A 32 0.55 -18.20 -28.82
CA ASP A 32 0.93 -19.08 -27.71
C ASP A 32 2.08 -19.98 -28.23
N ASN A 33 3.27 -19.69 -27.79
CA ASN A 33 4.42 -20.56 -28.09
C ASN A 33 4.56 -21.56 -26.91
N PRO A 34 4.04 -22.79 -27.05
CA PRO A 34 4.04 -23.77 -25.96
C PRO A 34 5.45 -24.21 -25.53
N SER A 35 6.49 -23.75 -26.21
CA SER A 35 7.90 -24.02 -25.89
C SER A 35 8.56 -22.92 -25.06
N GLU A 36 7.90 -21.78 -24.80
CA GLU A 36 8.45 -20.78 -23.89
C GLU A 36 8.19 -21.19 -22.43
N PRO A 37 9.23 -21.23 -21.59
CA PRO A 37 9.01 -21.50 -20.18
C PRO A 37 8.15 -20.40 -19.55
N ALA A 38 7.19 -20.80 -18.73
CA ALA A 38 6.40 -19.85 -17.98
C ALA A 38 7.29 -18.94 -17.13
N LEU A 39 7.17 -17.62 -17.31
CA LEU A 39 7.92 -16.65 -16.52
C LEU A 39 7.31 -16.57 -15.12
N ILE A 40 8.06 -17.03 -14.12
CA ILE A 40 7.66 -16.86 -12.71
C ILE A 40 8.21 -15.52 -12.25
N THR A 41 7.29 -14.65 -11.82
CA THR A 41 7.64 -13.36 -11.22
C THR A 41 7.55 -13.48 -9.70
N VAL A 42 8.62 -13.10 -9.01
CA VAL A 42 8.66 -12.99 -7.55
C VAL A 42 8.87 -11.53 -7.19
N SER A 43 7.92 -10.94 -6.44
CA SER A 43 8.01 -9.57 -5.95
C SER A 43 8.33 -9.56 -4.46
N ARG A 44 9.38 -8.85 -4.09
CA ARG A 44 9.77 -8.64 -2.68
C ARG A 44 9.03 -7.43 -2.14
N VAL A 45 8.27 -7.64 -1.10
CA VAL A 45 7.35 -6.65 -0.54
C VAL A 45 7.88 -6.09 0.76
N LEU A 46 7.92 -4.75 0.88
CA LEU A 46 7.94 -4.07 2.16
C LEU A 46 6.51 -3.92 2.66
N LEU A 47 6.17 -4.62 3.73
CA LEU A 47 4.87 -4.54 4.38
C LEU A 47 4.90 -3.51 5.51
N ILE A 48 4.10 -2.46 5.39
CA ILE A 48 3.94 -1.42 6.41
C ILE A 48 2.52 -1.51 6.96
N ILE A 49 2.40 -1.72 8.27
CA ILE A 49 1.11 -1.81 8.95
C ILE A 49 1.00 -0.64 9.93
N TYR A 50 0.10 0.30 9.66
CA TYR A 50 -0.24 1.34 10.63
C TYR A 50 -1.25 0.77 11.62
N ASN A 51 -0.81 0.55 12.85
CA ASN A 51 -1.62 0.01 13.95
C ASN A 51 -1.33 0.79 15.24
N PRO A 52 -1.86 2.03 15.34
CA PRO A 52 -1.51 2.93 16.43
C PRO A 52 -1.92 2.38 17.79
N ILE A 53 -1.11 2.71 18.81
CA ILE A 53 -1.43 2.44 20.21
C ILE A 53 -2.57 3.37 20.63
N MET A 54 -3.67 2.78 21.08
CA MET A 54 -4.87 3.50 21.52
C MET A 54 -4.87 3.76 23.01
N ASP A 55 -4.28 2.89 23.80
CA ASP A 55 -4.07 3.06 25.24
C ASP A 55 -2.59 2.86 25.57
N SER A 56 -1.93 3.94 25.95
CA SER A 56 -0.50 3.91 26.30
C SER A 56 -0.20 3.18 27.62
N ALA A 57 -1.19 2.97 28.48
CA ALA A 57 -1.00 2.28 29.75
C ALA A 57 -0.99 0.76 29.57
N THR A 58 -1.80 0.25 28.66
CA THR A 58 -1.93 -1.18 28.36
C THR A 58 -1.14 -1.61 27.12
N GLY A 59 -0.85 -0.67 26.23
CA GLY A 59 -0.28 -0.94 24.91
C GLY A 59 -1.31 -1.46 23.90
N GLU A 60 -2.61 -1.38 24.22
CA GLU A 60 -3.69 -1.83 23.35
C GLU A 60 -3.65 -1.09 22.01
N LYS A 61 -3.74 -1.85 20.93
CA LYS A 61 -3.68 -1.33 19.55
C LYS A 61 -5.05 -1.14 18.95
N LEU A 62 -5.10 -0.33 17.88
CA LEU A 62 -6.36 -0.01 17.22
C LEU A 62 -7.06 -1.26 16.66
N SER A 63 -6.32 -2.19 16.06
CA SER A 63 -6.90 -3.45 15.55
C SER A 63 -7.56 -4.27 16.65
N ASP A 64 -6.91 -4.38 17.82
CA ASP A 64 -7.41 -5.13 18.95
C ASP A 64 -8.68 -4.48 19.52
N GLN A 65 -8.62 -3.16 19.77
CA GLN A 65 -9.76 -2.40 20.30
C GLN A 65 -10.98 -2.46 19.36
N SER A 66 -10.74 -2.44 18.06
CA SER A 66 -11.80 -2.45 17.04
C SER A 66 -12.30 -3.85 16.69
N GLY A 67 -11.61 -4.90 17.12
CA GLY A 67 -11.91 -6.28 16.75
C GLY A 67 -11.79 -6.54 15.25
N TRP A 68 -10.87 -5.84 14.57
CA TRP A 68 -10.64 -6.02 13.15
C TRP A 68 -9.78 -7.27 12.88
N GLN A 69 -9.85 -7.73 11.64
CA GLN A 69 -9.04 -8.86 11.21
C GLN A 69 -7.56 -8.50 11.26
N ASP A 70 -6.74 -9.47 11.69
CA ASP A 70 -5.30 -9.34 11.73
C ASP A 70 -4.73 -9.05 10.31
N PRO A 71 -3.98 -7.95 10.12
CA PRO A 71 -3.36 -7.65 8.85
C PRO A 71 -2.44 -8.76 8.32
N ASP A 72 -1.76 -9.49 9.18
CA ASP A 72 -0.88 -10.60 8.78
C ASP A 72 -1.69 -11.74 8.16
N ASP A 73 -2.87 -12.07 8.71
CA ASP A 73 -3.78 -13.05 8.11
C ASP A 73 -4.29 -12.60 6.74
N LEU A 74 -4.57 -11.30 6.58
CA LEU A 74 -4.97 -10.72 5.29
C LEU A 74 -3.85 -10.83 4.25
N VAL A 75 -2.60 -10.55 4.64
CA VAL A 75 -1.42 -10.69 3.76
C VAL A 75 -1.23 -12.12 3.30
N VAL A 76 -1.34 -13.08 4.22
CA VAL A 76 -1.23 -14.52 3.91
C VAL A 76 -2.32 -14.93 2.94
N GLY A 77 -3.58 -14.56 3.21
CA GLY A 77 -4.72 -14.86 2.34
C GLY A 77 -4.55 -14.28 0.95
N PHE A 78 -4.24 -12.98 0.86
CA PHE A 78 -4.03 -12.30 -0.41
C PHE A 78 -2.89 -12.91 -1.24
N SER A 79 -1.77 -13.22 -0.61
CA SER A 79 -0.62 -13.85 -1.28
C SER A 79 -0.97 -15.24 -1.81
N ALA A 80 -1.74 -16.02 -1.04
CA ALA A 80 -2.23 -17.33 -1.46
C ALA A 80 -3.20 -17.24 -2.65
N ASP A 81 -4.11 -16.27 -2.62
CA ASP A 81 -5.06 -16.05 -3.71
C ASP A 81 -4.37 -15.65 -5.02
N ILE A 82 -3.37 -14.76 -4.95
CA ILE A 82 -2.58 -14.39 -6.12
C ILE A 82 -1.79 -15.59 -6.66
N LEU A 83 -1.16 -16.36 -5.79
CA LEU A 83 -0.44 -17.58 -6.20
C LEU A 83 -1.38 -18.57 -6.91
N GLN A 84 -2.58 -18.77 -6.38
CA GLN A 84 -3.57 -19.68 -6.95
C GLN A 84 -4.12 -19.14 -8.27
N THR A 85 -4.55 -17.88 -8.32
CA THR A 85 -5.19 -17.28 -9.50
C THR A 85 -4.22 -17.06 -10.66
N SER A 86 -2.95 -16.85 -10.37
CA SER A 86 -1.88 -16.79 -11.36
C SER A 86 -1.33 -18.16 -11.79
N HIS A 87 -1.91 -19.26 -11.30
CA HIS A 87 -1.38 -20.61 -11.52
C HIS A 87 0.10 -20.77 -11.12
N GLY A 88 0.52 -20.04 -10.07
CA GLY A 88 1.87 -20.08 -9.55
C GLY A 88 2.88 -19.19 -10.28
N MET A 89 2.45 -18.41 -11.25
CA MET A 89 3.33 -17.52 -12.01
C MET A 89 3.67 -16.21 -11.28
N ALA A 90 2.82 -15.72 -10.41
CA ALA A 90 3.06 -14.56 -9.55
C ALA A 90 3.19 -14.99 -8.08
N ARG A 91 4.26 -14.55 -7.43
CA ARG A 91 4.54 -14.82 -6.03
C ARG A 91 4.98 -13.55 -5.31
N TYR A 92 4.57 -13.45 -4.06
CA TYR A 92 5.00 -12.37 -3.17
C TYR A 92 5.83 -12.93 -2.03
N GLU A 93 6.93 -12.26 -1.73
CA GLU A 93 7.80 -12.55 -0.59
C GLU A 93 7.86 -11.31 0.28
N ILE A 94 7.47 -11.42 1.55
CA ILE A 94 7.59 -10.30 2.49
C ILE A 94 9.07 -10.18 2.87
N ALA A 95 9.75 -9.21 2.25
CA ALA A 95 11.15 -8.93 2.51
C ALA A 95 11.34 -8.30 3.90
N GLU A 96 10.41 -7.45 4.31
CA GLU A 96 10.38 -6.84 5.63
C GLU A 96 8.95 -6.49 6.02
N ARG A 97 8.63 -6.65 7.31
CA ARG A 97 7.39 -6.22 7.94
C ARG A 97 7.68 -5.16 8.99
N ILE A 98 7.05 -4.01 8.85
CA ILE A 98 7.15 -2.89 9.80
C ILE A 98 5.77 -2.58 10.33
N GLU A 99 5.61 -2.62 11.65
CA GLU A 99 4.40 -2.15 12.31
C GLU A 99 4.66 -0.77 12.92
N VAL A 100 3.75 0.17 12.63
CA VAL A 100 3.87 1.57 13.03
C VAL A 100 2.83 1.87 14.11
N ASP A 101 3.31 2.15 15.31
CA ASP A 101 2.49 2.40 16.51
C ASP A 101 1.85 3.79 16.55
N GLN A 102 1.84 4.50 15.42
CA GLN A 102 1.37 5.88 15.32
C GLN A 102 0.39 6.04 14.15
N PHE A 103 -0.45 7.05 14.24
CA PHE A 103 -1.26 7.50 13.11
C PHE A 103 -0.36 8.07 12.01
N PRO A 104 -0.65 7.83 10.72
CA PRO A 104 0.09 8.46 9.62
C PRO A 104 -0.11 9.97 9.63
N ALA A 105 0.89 10.71 9.14
CA ALA A 105 0.78 12.15 8.94
C ALA A 105 -0.13 12.45 7.75
N LYS A 106 -0.96 13.47 7.89
CA LYS A 106 -1.69 14.09 6.77
C LYS A 106 -0.78 15.07 6.02
N VAL A 107 -1.16 15.44 4.80
CA VAL A 107 -0.37 16.37 3.95
C VAL A 107 -0.12 17.74 4.58
N ASP A 108 -0.90 18.15 5.56
CA ASP A 108 -0.72 19.37 6.34
C ASP A 108 0.06 19.15 7.65
N GLY A 109 0.56 17.93 7.88
CA GLY A 109 1.30 17.53 9.07
C GLY A 109 0.45 17.11 10.25
N PHE A 110 -0.90 17.16 10.13
CA PHE A 110 -1.79 16.67 11.18
C PHE A 110 -1.59 15.17 11.40
N ARG A 111 -1.71 14.74 12.67
CA ARG A 111 -1.80 13.33 13.08
C ARG A 111 -2.95 13.19 14.07
N TYR A 112 -3.75 12.16 13.89
CA TYR A 112 -4.76 11.84 14.89
C TYR A 112 -4.11 11.49 16.22
N THR A 113 -4.82 11.83 17.31
CA THR A 113 -4.63 11.18 18.60
C THR A 113 -5.71 10.09 18.74
N PRO A 114 -5.56 9.12 19.67
CA PRO A 114 -6.58 8.10 19.88
C PRO A 114 -8.00 8.66 20.04
N SER A 115 -8.18 9.67 20.89
CA SER A 115 -9.49 10.26 21.13
C SER A 115 -10.07 10.94 19.90
N LEU A 116 -9.28 11.76 19.20
CA LEU A 116 -9.75 12.47 18.00
C LEU A 116 -10.10 11.48 16.87
N TYR A 117 -9.35 10.38 16.77
CA TYR A 117 -9.64 9.34 15.80
C TYR A 117 -10.97 8.64 16.11
N LEU A 118 -11.19 8.25 17.36
CA LEU A 118 -12.45 7.60 17.79
C LEU A 118 -13.65 8.51 17.59
N ASP A 119 -13.52 9.82 17.86
CA ASP A 119 -14.56 10.79 17.60
C ASP A 119 -14.92 10.86 16.11
N ALA A 120 -13.92 10.86 15.24
CA ALA A 120 -14.13 10.84 13.79
C ALA A 120 -14.74 9.50 13.32
N LEU A 121 -14.21 8.37 13.80
CA LEU A 121 -14.67 7.03 13.45
C LEU A 121 -16.14 6.82 13.81
N HIS A 122 -16.57 7.34 14.96
CA HIS A 122 -17.94 7.22 15.44
C HIS A 122 -18.86 8.36 14.95
N GLY A 123 -18.38 9.27 14.12
CA GLY A 123 -19.17 10.38 13.59
C GLY A 123 -19.51 11.45 14.61
N VAL A 124 -18.79 11.53 15.72
CA VAL A 124 -18.94 12.61 16.74
C VAL A 124 -18.39 13.91 16.19
N THR A 125 -17.28 13.84 15.49
CA THR A 125 -16.68 14.95 14.74
C THR A 125 -16.46 14.54 13.28
N PRO A 126 -16.48 15.49 12.33
CA PRO A 126 -16.10 15.18 10.96
C PRO A 126 -14.62 14.78 10.90
N PRO A 127 -14.24 13.89 9.96
CA PRO A 127 -12.84 13.59 9.70
C PRO A 127 -12.02 14.83 9.38
N HIS A 128 -10.74 14.82 9.78
CA HIS A 128 -9.82 15.93 9.51
C HIS A 128 -9.70 16.22 8.01
N GLN A 129 -9.63 17.50 7.67
CA GLN A 129 -9.40 17.97 6.30
C GLN A 129 -8.12 18.82 6.23
N PRO A 130 -7.24 18.59 5.27
CA PRO A 130 -7.32 17.60 4.18
C PRO A 130 -7.20 16.15 4.67
N GLU A 131 -7.95 15.25 4.06
CA GLU A 131 -7.97 13.84 4.48
C GLU A 131 -6.74 13.06 4.01
N ASP A 132 -6.09 13.52 2.97
CA ASP A 132 -4.97 12.84 2.32
C ASP A 132 -3.79 12.59 3.26
N VAL A 133 -3.27 11.36 3.23
CA VAL A 133 -2.01 11.01 3.91
C VAL A 133 -0.81 11.63 3.19
N ASP A 134 0.22 11.97 3.94
CA ASP A 134 1.50 12.43 3.37
C ASP A 134 2.33 11.25 2.86
N TYR A 135 2.13 10.90 1.59
CA TYR A 135 2.90 9.85 0.93
C TYR A 135 4.40 10.18 0.83
N HIS A 136 4.78 11.47 0.78
CA HIS A 136 6.19 11.85 0.75
C HIS A 136 6.87 11.56 2.10
N ALA A 137 6.16 11.79 3.20
CA ALA A 137 6.65 11.39 4.51
C ALA A 137 6.87 9.88 4.58
N ILE A 138 5.92 9.08 4.11
CA ILE A 138 6.04 7.61 4.08
C ILE A 138 7.27 7.19 3.25
N LEU A 139 7.45 7.74 2.04
CA LEU A 139 8.59 7.42 1.20
C LEU A 139 9.93 7.70 1.88
N ASN A 140 10.01 8.80 2.62
CA ASN A 140 11.22 9.23 3.31
C ASN A 140 11.46 8.43 4.60
N ASP A 141 10.41 8.24 5.41
CA ASP A 141 10.50 7.58 6.72
C ASP A 141 11.00 6.12 6.60
N PHE A 142 10.65 5.47 5.49
CA PHE A 142 11.03 4.07 5.22
C PHE A 142 12.12 3.94 4.15
N ASN A 143 12.73 5.03 3.69
CA ASN A 143 13.77 5.05 2.66
C ASN A 143 13.40 4.27 1.38
N ILE A 144 12.11 4.29 1.00
CA ILE A 144 11.55 3.41 -0.04
C ILE A 144 12.28 3.56 -1.36
N ALA A 145 12.55 4.80 -1.81
CA ALA A 145 13.21 5.06 -3.08
C ALA A 145 14.65 4.51 -3.14
N GLU A 146 15.37 4.53 -2.02
CA GLU A 146 16.71 3.96 -1.93
C GLU A 146 16.66 2.43 -1.95
N ARG A 147 15.75 1.84 -1.19
CA ARG A 147 15.57 0.39 -1.13
C ARG A 147 15.20 -0.21 -2.49
N ILE A 148 14.35 0.47 -3.27
CA ILE A 148 14.04 0.06 -4.65
C ILE A 148 15.30 0.15 -5.53
N ARG A 149 16.06 1.23 -5.45
CA ARG A 149 17.30 1.38 -6.23
C ARG A 149 18.35 0.32 -5.90
N ASN A 150 18.39 -0.10 -4.63
CA ASN A 150 19.29 -1.15 -4.15
C ASN A 150 18.79 -2.57 -4.45
N ASN A 151 17.63 -2.71 -5.10
CA ASN A 151 16.95 -3.99 -5.32
C ASN A 151 16.68 -4.76 -4.01
N GLU A 152 16.37 -4.08 -2.92
CA GLU A 152 15.97 -4.70 -1.65
C GLU A 152 14.49 -5.08 -1.67
N ILE A 153 13.66 -4.24 -2.30
CA ILE A 153 12.22 -4.41 -2.45
C ILE A 153 11.77 -4.04 -3.86
N ASP A 154 10.67 -4.63 -4.29
CA ASP A 154 10.04 -4.36 -5.58
C ASP A 154 8.70 -3.64 -5.42
N GLU A 155 8.02 -3.87 -4.28
CA GLU A 155 6.69 -3.32 -3.98
C GLU A 155 6.60 -2.90 -2.51
N VAL A 156 5.65 -1.99 -2.23
CA VAL A 156 5.28 -1.60 -0.87
C VAL A 156 3.79 -1.83 -0.68
N TRP A 157 3.45 -2.60 0.34
CA TRP A 157 2.07 -2.77 0.78
C TRP A 157 1.84 -2.02 2.07
N VAL A 158 0.77 -1.23 2.10
CA VAL A 158 0.39 -0.46 3.28
C VAL A 158 -0.98 -0.91 3.75
N PHE A 159 -1.03 -1.37 4.98
CA PHE A 159 -2.28 -1.64 5.70
C PHE A 159 -2.54 -0.49 6.66
N ALA A 160 -3.76 0.00 6.65
CA ALA A 160 -4.21 1.08 7.51
C ALA A 160 -5.71 0.90 7.83
N PHE A 161 -6.33 1.93 8.31
CA PHE A 161 -7.67 1.95 8.89
C PHE A 161 -8.51 3.08 8.26
N PRO A 162 -9.83 3.09 8.45
CA PRO A 162 -10.70 4.17 7.97
C PRO A 162 -10.18 5.55 8.39
N HIS A 163 -10.34 6.55 7.55
CA HIS A 163 -9.86 7.93 7.75
C HIS A 163 -8.33 8.10 7.88
N ALA A 164 -7.54 7.06 7.64
CA ALA A 164 -6.09 7.18 7.56
C ALA A 164 -5.65 8.07 6.39
N GLY A 165 -6.45 8.14 5.32
CA GLY A 165 -6.26 9.04 4.18
C GLY A 165 -5.51 8.43 3.01
N PHE A 166 -5.44 7.11 2.97
CA PHE A 166 -4.97 6.39 1.79
C PHE A 166 -6.10 6.37 0.74
N TYR A 167 -5.72 6.51 -0.53
CA TYR A 167 -6.67 6.33 -1.62
C TYR A 167 -6.96 4.85 -1.80
N GLU A 168 -8.26 4.52 -1.80
CA GLU A 168 -8.77 3.18 -2.11
C GLU A 168 -9.20 3.08 -3.58
#